data_1aece0f61e919559e85f88ba284a1270
#
_entry.id   1aece0f61e919559e85f88ba284a1270
#
_cell.length_a   1.000
_cell.length_b   1.000
_cell.length_c   1.000
_cell.angle_alpha   90.00
_cell.angle_beta   90.00
_cell.angle_gamma   90.00
#
_symmetry.space_group_name_H-M   'P 1'
#
loop_
_entity.id
_entity.type
_entity.pdbx_description
1 polymer ?
#
loop_
_entity_poly.entity_id
_entity_poly.type
_entity_poly.pdbx_seq_one_letter_code
_entity_poly.pdbx_strand_id
1 'polypeptide(L)'
;MAVISPIGAALTELTLAGVQIVSHKAAGEPKSMFFGSLLAPWPNRLAGGSYSFEGRTLAHTILDSQQNANHGLLFERALGVTDQSESSISFSYGFGSDEGYPFAIELIVKYTITEDEFRFDASATNLGQPALFGLGFHPYFLVGEKFAFSADFTNRITVDEKMIPIGEESIAGFTYSGGDLDDCFYGAKTAKLETESYQLEL
;
A
#
# COMPACT_ATOMS: atom_id res chain seq x y z
N MET A 1 16.08 9.57 -8.55
CA MET A 1 15.36 8.94 -9.69
C MET A 1 14.25 8.06 -9.13
N ALA A 2 13.04 8.14 -9.70
CA ALA A 2 11.96 7.20 -9.39
C ALA A 2 11.38 6.63 -10.69
N VAL A 3 10.99 5.35 -10.67
CA VAL A 3 10.28 4.69 -11.77
C VAL A 3 8.95 4.20 -11.25
N ILE A 4 7.86 4.69 -11.85
CA ILE A 4 6.49 4.36 -11.48
C ILE A 4 5.83 3.63 -12.64
N SER A 5 5.33 2.43 -12.40
CA SER A 5 4.53 1.69 -13.36
C SER A 5 3.11 2.26 -13.43
N PRO A 6 2.47 2.40 -14.58
CA PRO A 6 1.05 2.75 -14.65
C PRO A 6 0.14 1.63 -14.12
N ILE A 7 0.59 0.39 -14.06
CA ILE A 7 -0.16 -0.71 -13.43
C ILE A 7 -0.02 -0.60 -11.92
N GLY A 8 -1.14 -0.41 -11.21
CA GLY A 8 -1.17 -0.22 -9.77
C GLY A 8 -0.54 1.08 -9.28
N ALA A 9 -0.15 1.99 -10.19
CA ALA A 9 0.72 3.13 -9.93
C ALA A 9 1.97 2.74 -9.11
N ALA A 10 2.54 1.56 -9.39
CA ALA A 10 3.52 0.91 -8.54
C ALA A 10 4.91 1.59 -8.61
N LEU A 11 5.47 1.92 -7.44
CA LEU A 11 6.86 2.37 -7.30
C LEU A 11 7.80 1.17 -7.49
N THR A 12 8.47 1.10 -8.63
CA THR A 12 9.33 -0.05 -8.99
C THR A 12 10.82 0.21 -8.74
N GLU A 13 11.25 1.46 -8.83
CA GLU A 13 12.62 1.87 -8.48
C GLU A 13 12.60 3.23 -7.79
N LEU A 14 13.45 3.39 -6.79
CA LEU A 14 13.69 4.66 -6.11
C LEU A 14 15.17 4.79 -5.76
N THR A 15 15.78 5.90 -6.18
CA THR A 15 17.14 6.31 -5.80
C THR A 15 17.08 7.74 -5.28
N LEU A 16 17.50 7.98 -4.05
CA LEU A 16 17.61 9.30 -3.41
C LEU A 16 19.07 9.55 -3.05
N ALA A 17 19.56 10.77 -3.27
CA ALA A 17 20.95 11.18 -2.99
C ALA A 17 22.01 10.16 -3.52
N GLY A 18 21.72 9.50 -4.65
CA GLY A 18 22.59 8.47 -5.22
C GLY A 18 22.49 7.08 -4.59
N VAL A 19 21.67 6.89 -3.55
CA VAL A 19 21.46 5.60 -2.89
C VAL A 19 20.18 4.95 -3.37
N GLN A 20 20.24 3.67 -3.76
CA GLN A 20 19.08 2.91 -4.17
C GLN A 20 18.27 2.46 -2.95
N ILE A 21 17.02 2.91 -2.87
CA ILE A 21 16.09 2.67 -1.75
C ILE A 21 15.10 1.53 -2.08
N VAL A 22 14.59 1.54 -3.32
CA VAL A 22 13.65 0.53 -3.86
C VAL A 22 14.19 0.00 -5.17
N SER A 23 14.16 -1.32 -5.35
CA SER A 23 14.50 -1.93 -6.64
C SER A 23 13.74 -3.23 -6.84
N HIS A 24 12.86 -3.24 -7.81
CA HIS A 24 12.15 -4.44 -8.27
C HIS A 24 13.11 -5.55 -8.74
N LYS A 25 14.18 -5.16 -9.44
CA LYS A 25 15.18 -6.12 -9.93
C LYS A 25 16.01 -6.77 -8.84
N ALA A 26 16.33 -6.00 -7.79
CA ALA A 26 17.12 -6.49 -6.66
C ALA A 26 16.28 -7.34 -5.67
N ALA A 27 14.98 -7.08 -5.59
CA ALA A 27 14.09 -7.85 -4.71
C ALA A 27 13.79 -9.27 -5.23
N GLY A 28 14.23 -9.60 -6.46
CA GLY A 28 13.87 -10.89 -7.09
C GLY A 28 12.37 -10.95 -7.40
N GLU A 29 11.98 -11.39 -8.58
CA GLU A 29 10.55 -11.49 -8.89
C GLU A 29 9.80 -12.28 -7.80
N PRO A 30 8.64 -11.79 -7.35
CA PRO A 30 7.44 -12.07 -8.11
C PRO A 30 6.49 -10.87 -8.28
N LYS A 31 5.95 -10.70 -9.45
CA LYS A 31 4.82 -9.81 -9.76
C LYS A 31 3.60 -10.05 -8.83
N SER A 32 3.58 -11.18 -8.13
CA SER A 32 2.48 -11.66 -7.30
C SER A 32 2.44 -11.11 -5.88
N MET A 33 3.41 -10.26 -5.46
CA MET A 33 3.51 -9.78 -4.07
C MET A 33 3.18 -8.29 -3.93
N PHE A 34 2.37 -7.73 -4.81
CA PHE A 34 1.91 -6.34 -4.76
C PHE A 34 3.04 -5.29 -4.73
N PHE A 35 4.21 -5.64 -5.26
CA PHE A 35 5.43 -4.84 -5.18
C PHE A 35 5.22 -3.39 -5.58
N GLY A 36 5.39 -2.47 -4.63
CA GLY A 36 5.28 -1.03 -4.81
C GLY A 36 3.90 -0.52 -5.22
N SER A 37 2.87 -1.37 -5.25
CA SER A 37 1.55 -1.01 -5.74
C SER A 37 0.73 -0.23 -4.73
N LEU A 38 -0.22 0.54 -5.23
CA LEU A 38 -1.30 1.09 -4.44
C LEU A 38 -2.38 0.04 -4.22
N LEU A 39 -2.86 -0.02 -2.99
CA LEU A 39 -3.86 -0.97 -2.52
C LEU A 39 -5.17 -0.23 -2.28
N ALA A 40 -6.10 -0.32 -3.22
CA ALA A 40 -7.41 0.33 -3.15
C ALA A 40 -8.44 -0.54 -3.87
N PRO A 41 -9.72 -0.45 -3.48
CA PRO A 41 -10.34 0.44 -2.49
C PRO A 41 -10.28 -0.05 -1.04
N TRP A 42 -9.51 -1.08 -0.74
CA TRP A 42 -9.17 -1.50 0.61
C TRP A 42 -7.75 -2.09 0.65
N PRO A 43 -6.93 -1.78 1.65
CA PRO A 43 -5.72 -2.53 1.96
C PRO A 43 -6.07 -3.78 2.78
N ASN A 44 -5.19 -4.80 2.76
CA ASN A 44 -5.32 -6.05 3.49
C ASN A 44 -6.54 -6.89 3.07
N ARG A 45 -6.96 -7.86 3.90
CA ARG A 45 -7.90 -8.92 3.56
C ARG A 45 -9.34 -8.57 3.84
N LEU A 46 -10.22 -8.97 2.90
CA LEU A 46 -11.66 -8.96 3.06
C LEU A 46 -12.11 -10.42 3.29
N ALA A 47 -12.59 -10.72 4.48
CA ALA A 47 -12.94 -12.06 4.91
C ALA A 47 -13.97 -12.73 3.98
N GLY A 48 -13.65 -13.92 3.45
CA GLY A 48 -14.52 -14.63 2.51
C GLY A 48 -14.80 -13.86 1.22
N GLY A 49 -14.03 -12.81 0.91
CA GLY A 49 -14.21 -11.97 -0.26
C GLY A 49 -15.51 -11.19 -0.29
N SER A 50 -16.24 -11.07 0.82
CA SER A 50 -17.55 -10.43 0.84
C SER A 50 -17.71 -9.47 2.02
N TYR A 51 -18.59 -8.49 1.86
CA TYR A 51 -18.93 -7.51 2.89
C TYR A 51 -20.36 -7.01 2.74
N SER A 52 -20.92 -6.49 3.83
CA SER A 52 -22.24 -5.87 3.84
C SER A 52 -22.12 -4.37 4.08
N PHE A 53 -22.75 -3.58 3.23
CA PHE A 53 -22.80 -2.14 3.33
C PHE A 53 -24.12 -1.59 2.84
N GLU A 54 -24.76 -0.68 3.59
CA GLU A 54 -26.07 -0.08 3.26
C GLU A 54 -27.15 -1.14 2.92
N GLY A 55 -27.19 -2.26 3.68
CA GLY A 55 -28.14 -3.33 3.48
C GLY A 55 -27.91 -4.21 2.24
N ARG A 56 -26.81 -4.04 1.53
CA ARG A 56 -26.40 -4.84 0.37
C ARG A 56 -25.22 -5.73 0.74
N THR A 57 -25.24 -6.98 0.30
CA THR A 57 -24.05 -7.85 0.35
C THR A 57 -23.34 -7.78 -1.00
N LEU A 58 -22.08 -7.44 -0.98
CA LEU A 58 -21.18 -7.32 -2.13
C LEU A 58 -20.08 -8.37 -2.01
N ALA A 59 -19.65 -8.94 -3.12
CA ALA A 59 -18.65 -10.00 -3.13
C ALA A 59 -17.68 -9.86 -4.31
N HIS A 60 -16.43 -10.28 -4.07
CA HIS A 60 -15.40 -10.41 -5.09
C HIS A 60 -15.18 -11.86 -5.45
N THR A 61 -14.88 -12.12 -6.72
CA THR A 61 -14.65 -13.47 -7.25
C THR A 61 -13.19 -13.87 -7.25
N ILE A 62 -12.26 -12.89 -7.17
CA ILE A 62 -10.81 -13.14 -7.10
C ILE A 62 -10.43 -13.25 -5.64
N LEU A 63 -10.11 -14.47 -5.21
CA LEU A 63 -9.78 -14.79 -3.83
C LEU A 63 -8.37 -15.40 -3.74
N ASP A 64 -7.68 -15.15 -2.61
CA ASP A 64 -6.43 -15.79 -2.28
C ASP A 64 -6.59 -17.28 -1.92
N SER A 65 -5.51 -17.97 -1.59
CA SER A 65 -5.53 -19.39 -1.20
C SER A 65 -6.34 -19.67 0.06
N GLN A 66 -6.60 -18.66 0.89
CA GLN A 66 -7.41 -18.74 2.11
C GLN A 66 -8.86 -18.30 1.90
N GLN A 67 -9.25 -18.08 0.65
CA GLN A 67 -10.58 -17.61 0.25
C GLN A 67 -10.92 -16.20 0.72
N ASN A 68 -9.93 -15.31 0.83
CA ASN A 68 -10.12 -13.90 1.13
C ASN A 68 -9.82 -13.06 -0.11
N ALA A 69 -10.52 -11.95 -0.33
CA ALA A 69 -10.07 -10.94 -1.28
C ALA A 69 -9.00 -10.07 -0.62
N ASN A 70 -7.86 -9.89 -1.29
CA ASN A 70 -6.70 -9.22 -0.70
C ASN A 70 -6.29 -7.98 -1.49
N HIS A 71 -6.01 -6.88 -0.78
CA HIS A 71 -5.41 -5.64 -1.29
C HIS A 71 -6.19 -4.90 -2.39
N GLY A 72 -7.51 -5.09 -2.43
CA GLY A 72 -8.38 -4.37 -3.34
C GLY A 72 -8.25 -4.77 -4.80
N LEU A 73 -8.38 -3.80 -5.69
CA LEU A 73 -8.48 -4.02 -7.14
C LEU A 73 -7.39 -3.29 -7.93
N LEU A 74 -6.81 -2.24 -7.34
CA LEU A 74 -6.01 -1.26 -8.07
C LEU A 74 -4.67 -1.81 -8.55
N PHE A 75 -4.07 -2.75 -7.82
CA PHE A 75 -2.72 -3.28 -8.07
C PHE A 75 -2.58 -3.94 -9.47
N GLU A 76 -3.68 -4.39 -10.07
CA GLU A 76 -3.70 -4.98 -11.44
C GLU A 76 -4.28 -4.02 -12.50
N ARG A 77 -4.70 -2.82 -12.12
CA ARG A 77 -5.34 -1.87 -13.03
C ARG A 77 -4.34 -0.89 -13.59
N ALA A 78 -4.52 -0.56 -14.87
CA ALA A 78 -3.78 0.55 -15.48
C ALA A 78 -4.44 1.87 -15.09
N LEU A 79 -3.67 2.78 -14.50
CA LEU A 79 -4.10 4.13 -14.24
C LEU A 79 -3.72 5.05 -15.40
N GLY A 80 -4.57 6.03 -15.68
CA GLY A 80 -4.31 7.07 -16.66
C GLY A 80 -3.30 8.10 -16.13
N VAL A 81 -2.25 8.38 -16.90
CA VAL A 81 -1.34 9.50 -16.60
C VAL A 81 -2.05 10.81 -16.90
N THR A 82 -2.13 11.71 -15.93
CA THR A 82 -2.81 13.00 -16.06
C THR A 82 -1.85 14.18 -16.16
N ASP A 83 -0.66 14.05 -15.58
CA ASP A 83 0.39 15.06 -15.63
C ASP A 83 1.77 14.40 -15.43
N GLN A 84 2.81 14.93 -16.06
CA GLN A 84 4.18 14.45 -15.91
C GLN A 84 5.20 15.56 -16.15
N SER A 85 6.21 15.61 -15.29
CA SER A 85 7.37 16.48 -15.39
C SER A 85 8.66 15.70 -15.10
N GLU A 86 9.81 16.38 -15.05
CA GLU A 86 11.08 15.77 -14.67
C GLU A 86 11.10 15.28 -13.22
N SER A 87 10.30 15.91 -12.34
CA SER A 87 10.29 15.65 -10.89
C SER A 87 8.96 15.17 -10.35
N SER A 88 7.93 14.99 -11.17
CA SER A 88 6.63 14.51 -10.72
C SER A 88 5.85 13.76 -11.78
N ILE A 89 4.97 12.87 -11.34
CA ILE A 89 3.99 12.20 -12.18
C ILE A 89 2.68 12.06 -11.43
N SER A 90 1.56 12.28 -12.14
CA SER A 90 0.21 12.13 -11.59
C SER A 90 -0.58 11.10 -12.40
N PHE A 91 -1.38 10.33 -11.69
CA PHE A 91 -2.28 9.33 -12.26
C PHE A 91 -3.71 9.55 -11.75
N SER A 92 -4.68 9.10 -12.54
CA SER A 92 -6.07 8.99 -12.10
C SER A 92 -6.65 7.61 -12.38
N TYR A 93 -7.62 7.22 -11.55
CA TYR A 93 -8.42 6.01 -11.74
C TYR A 93 -9.85 6.23 -11.24
N GLY A 94 -10.84 5.83 -12.05
CA GLY A 94 -12.26 5.85 -11.68
C GLY A 94 -12.75 4.45 -11.31
N PHE A 95 -13.19 4.28 -10.06
CA PHE A 95 -13.91 3.10 -9.62
C PHE A 95 -15.40 3.19 -9.99
N GLY A 96 -16.14 2.07 -9.89
CA GLY A 96 -17.60 2.02 -10.03
C GLY A 96 -18.13 1.02 -11.04
N SER A 97 -17.24 0.39 -11.82
CA SER A 97 -17.62 -0.64 -12.81
C SER A 97 -17.45 -2.08 -12.31
N ASP A 98 -16.86 -2.27 -11.14
CA ASP A 98 -16.61 -3.60 -10.56
C ASP A 98 -17.84 -4.08 -9.78
N GLU A 99 -18.28 -5.32 -10.04
CA GLU A 99 -19.48 -5.90 -9.46
C GLU A 99 -19.41 -5.99 -7.93
N GLY A 100 -18.23 -6.33 -7.39
CA GLY A 100 -17.97 -6.36 -5.95
C GLY A 100 -17.69 -4.98 -5.32
N TYR A 101 -17.50 -3.94 -6.14
CA TYR A 101 -17.25 -2.57 -5.68
C TYR A 101 -17.91 -1.54 -6.61
N PRO A 102 -19.23 -1.37 -6.53
CA PRO A 102 -20.00 -0.53 -7.45
C PRO A 102 -20.08 0.95 -7.01
N PHE A 103 -19.06 1.47 -6.33
CA PHE A 103 -19.05 2.84 -5.82
C PHE A 103 -18.21 3.75 -6.72
N ALA A 104 -18.83 4.85 -7.15
CA ALA A 104 -18.19 5.84 -8.02
C ALA A 104 -17.20 6.70 -7.22
N ILE A 105 -15.93 6.32 -7.24
CA ILE A 105 -14.82 7.05 -6.60
C ILE A 105 -13.82 7.45 -7.68
N GLU A 106 -13.41 8.70 -7.71
CA GLU A 106 -12.25 9.16 -8.46
C GLU A 106 -11.04 9.22 -7.54
N LEU A 107 -10.00 8.48 -7.88
CA LEU A 107 -8.70 8.51 -7.20
C LEU A 107 -7.71 9.26 -8.07
N ILE A 108 -7.05 10.27 -7.49
CA ILE A 108 -5.92 10.98 -8.09
C ILE A 108 -4.72 10.77 -7.16
N VAL A 109 -3.59 10.38 -7.73
CA VAL A 109 -2.34 10.20 -7.00
C VAL A 109 -1.22 10.96 -7.69
N LYS A 110 -0.31 11.53 -6.91
CA LYS A 110 0.86 12.24 -7.38
C LYS A 110 2.10 11.78 -6.64
N TYR A 111 3.13 11.47 -7.40
CA TYR A 111 4.47 11.24 -6.91
C TYR A 111 5.35 12.44 -7.25
N THR A 112 6.13 12.88 -6.29
CA THR A 112 7.09 13.98 -6.47
C THR A 112 8.43 13.53 -5.90
N ILE A 113 9.52 13.87 -6.58
CA ILE A 113 10.89 13.54 -6.16
C ILE A 113 11.75 14.80 -6.16
N THR A 114 12.56 14.95 -5.13
CA THR A 114 13.71 15.86 -5.07
C THR A 114 15.02 15.04 -4.99
N GLU A 115 16.11 15.66 -4.63
CA GLU A 115 17.39 14.95 -4.42
C GLU A 115 17.32 13.97 -3.26
N ASP A 116 16.64 14.33 -2.17
CA ASP A 116 16.62 13.65 -0.87
C ASP A 116 15.22 13.28 -0.36
N GLU A 117 14.15 13.65 -1.08
CA GLU A 117 12.77 13.39 -0.69
C GLU A 117 11.99 12.69 -1.81
N PHE A 118 11.18 11.71 -1.44
CA PHE A 118 10.14 11.13 -2.28
C PHE A 118 8.80 11.32 -1.58
N ARG A 119 7.87 11.99 -2.26
CA ARG A 119 6.56 12.34 -1.72
C ARG A 119 5.46 11.67 -2.53
N PHE A 120 4.50 11.11 -1.80
CA PHE A 120 3.26 10.55 -2.30
C PHE A 120 2.07 11.35 -1.78
N ASP A 121 1.28 11.91 -2.68
CA ASP A 121 0.03 12.60 -2.38
C ASP A 121 -1.13 11.84 -3.05
N ALA A 122 -2.24 11.66 -2.33
CA ALA A 122 -3.43 11.01 -2.86
C ALA A 122 -4.70 11.78 -2.48
N SER A 123 -5.67 11.79 -3.39
CA SER A 123 -6.99 12.34 -3.19
C SER A 123 -8.04 11.38 -3.74
N ALA A 124 -9.02 11.01 -2.92
CA ALA A 124 -10.16 10.19 -3.34
C ALA A 124 -11.44 11.02 -3.19
N THR A 125 -12.18 11.17 -4.28
CA THR A 125 -13.44 11.92 -4.33
C THR A 125 -14.59 10.96 -4.55
N ASN A 126 -15.55 10.93 -3.62
CA ASN A 126 -16.79 10.19 -3.81
C ASN A 126 -17.71 10.97 -4.75
N LEU A 127 -18.06 10.37 -5.88
CA LEU A 127 -18.91 10.97 -6.93
C LEU A 127 -20.36 10.48 -6.86
N GLY A 128 -20.70 9.64 -5.87
CA GLY A 128 -22.00 9.00 -5.81
C GLY A 128 -22.59 8.85 -4.40
N GLN A 129 -23.19 7.70 -4.17
CA GLN A 129 -23.75 7.31 -2.87
C GLN A 129 -22.65 7.05 -1.83
N PRO A 130 -22.98 6.97 -0.53
CA PRO A 130 -22.02 6.56 0.48
C PRO A 130 -21.23 5.33 0.08
N ALA A 131 -19.93 5.34 0.32
CA ALA A 131 -19.01 4.29 -0.08
C ALA A 131 -17.97 4.03 1.01
N LEU A 132 -17.52 2.77 1.11
CA LEU A 132 -16.34 2.40 1.87
C LEU A 132 -15.12 2.58 0.96
N PHE A 133 -14.09 3.26 1.45
CA PHE A 133 -12.84 3.43 0.71
C PHE A 133 -11.65 3.45 1.66
N GLY A 134 -10.63 2.70 1.33
CA GLY A 134 -9.33 2.73 1.97
C GLY A 134 -8.22 2.72 0.93
N LEU A 135 -7.10 3.34 1.26
CA LEU A 135 -5.90 3.39 0.42
C LEU A 135 -4.70 2.91 1.23
N GLY A 136 -3.91 2.02 0.65
CA GLY A 136 -2.62 1.59 1.15
C GLY A 136 -1.54 1.76 0.08
N PHE A 137 -0.28 1.75 0.52
CA PHE A 137 0.89 1.72 -0.34
C PHE A 137 1.79 0.57 0.12
N HIS A 138 2.33 -0.22 -0.82
CA HIS A 138 3.07 -1.46 -0.52
C HIS A 138 4.55 -1.37 -0.95
N PRO A 139 5.33 -0.43 -0.39
CA PRO A 139 6.73 -0.26 -0.77
C PRO A 139 7.60 -1.44 -0.28
N TYR A 140 8.61 -1.79 -1.06
CA TYR A 140 9.62 -2.78 -0.71
C TYR A 140 10.98 -2.10 -0.64
N PHE A 141 11.46 -1.88 0.58
CA PHE A 141 12.73 -1.23 0.83
C PHE A 141 13.90 -2.22 0.78
N LEU A 142 15.02 -1.79 0.19
CA LEU A 142 16.26 -2.56 0.17
C LEU A 142 17.00 -2.33 1.50
N VAL A 143 16.90 -3.25 2.42
CA VAL A 143 17.40 -3.08 3.78
C VAL A 143 18.80 -3.69 4.05
N GLY A 144 19.28 -4.59 3.14
CA GLY A 144 20.53 -5.30 3.36
C GLY A 144 20.45 -6.33 4.50
N GLU A 145 21.62 -6.70 5.04
CA GLU A 145 21.70 -7.68 6.12
C GLU A 145 21.45 -7.07 7.52
N LYS A 146 21.80 -5.79 7.70
CA LYS A 146 21.63 -5.07 8.96
C LYS A 146 20.72 -3.88 8.79
N PHE A 147 19.61 -3.92 9.47
CA PHE A 147 18.66 -2.82 9.50
C PHE A 147 17.91 -2.79 10.83
N ALA A 148 17.29 -1.65 11.11
CA ALA A 148 16.32 -1.48 12.17
C ALA A 148 15.15 -0.64 11.66
N PHE A 149 13.95 -1.10 11.87
CA PHE A 149 12.73 -0.32 11.70
C PHE A 149 12.17 0.00 13.09
N SER A 150 11.80 1.23 13.34
CA SER A 150 11.20 1.66 14.60
C SER A 150 10.06 2.63 14.35
N ALA A 151 9.01 2.53 15.18
CA ALA A 151 7.87 3.44 15.12
C ALA A 151 7.24 3.58 16.52
N ASP A 152 6.58 4.71 16.75
CA ASP A 152 5.86 5.00 17.98
C ASP A 152 4.41 4.47 17.93
N PHE A 153 4.19 3.28 17.36
CA PHE A 153 2.89 2.62 17.31
C PHE A 153 2.30 2.46 18.71
N THR A 154 1.01 2.69 18.81
CA THR A 154 0.26 2.54 20.07
C THR A 154 -0.58 1.27 20.12
N ASN A 155 -0.85 0.67 18.98
CA ASN A 155 -1.71 -0.50 18.87
C ASN A 155 -1.21 -1.50 17.83
N ARG A 156 -1.49 -2.78 18.07
CA ARG A 156 -1.32 -3.90 17.14
C ARG A 156 -2.66 -4.58 16.94
N ILE A 157 -3.00 -4.91 15.71
CA ILE A 157 -4.16 -5.72 15.35
C ILE A 157 -3.82 -7.19 15.58
N THR A 158 -4.66 -7.89 16.34
CA THR A 158 -4.59 -9.34 16.48
C THR A 158 -5.42 -10.01 15.40
N VAL A 159 -4.90 -11.11 14.83
CA VAL A 159 -5.51 -11.81 13.70
C VAL A 159 -5.72 -13.29 14.00
N ASP A 160 -6.65 -13.93 13.29
CA ASP A 160 -6.83 -15.38 13.29
C ASP A 160 -5.83 -16.09 12.35
N GLU A 161 -5.97 -17.42 12.21
CA GLU A 161 -5.12 -18.27 11.35
C GLU A 161 -5.23 -17.90 9.85
N LYS A 162 -6.26 -17.14 9.44
CA LYS A 162 -6.47 -16.63 8.08
C LYS A 162 -6.05 -15.18 7.92
N MET A 163 -5.36 -14.63 8.92
CA MET A 163 -4.94 -13.24 8.96
C MET A 163 -6.11 -12.23 8.94
N ILE A 164 -7.27 -12.64 9.45
CA ILE A 164 -8.44 -11.78 9.59
C ILE A 164 -8.42 -11.12 10.97
N PRO A 165 -8.62 -9.81 11.08
CA PRO A 165 -8.66 -9.11 12.37
C PRO A 165 -9.72 -9.68 13.30
N ILE A 166 -9.32 -10.00 14.54
CA ILE A 166 -10.20 -10.50 15.62
C ILE A 166 -10.17 -9.63 16.86
N GLY A 167 -9.25 -8.68 16.94
CA GLY A 167 -9.10 -7.77 18.07
C GLY A 167 -7.91 -6.86 17.93
N GLU A 168 -7.58 -6.19 19.03
CA GLU A 168 -6.42 -5.30 19.11
C GLU A 168 -5.79 -5.35 20.50
N GLU A 169 -4.52 -5.01 20.59
CA GLU A 169 -3.79 -4.84 21.83
C GLU A 169 -3.02 -3.51 21.85
N SER A 170 -2.92 -2.89 23.01
CA SER A 170 -2.11 -1.69 23.19
C SER A 170 -0.64 -2.06 23.35
N ILE A 171 0.22 -1.31 22.66
CA ILE A 171 1.67 -1.45 22.73
C ILE A 171 2.33 -0.09 22.99
N ALA A 172 3.59 -0.09 23.36
CA ALA A 172 4.38 1.12 23.63
C ALA A 172 5.56 1.20 22.69
N GLY A 173 5.26 1.55 21.43
CA GLY A 173 6.25 1.57 20.35
C GLY A 173 6.59 0.18 19.80
N PHE A 174 7.39 0.17 18.74
CA PHE A 174 7.79 -1.06 18.05
C PHE A 174 9.17 -0.91 17.43
N THR A 175 9.98 -1.96 17.54
CA THR A 175 11.27 -2.05 16.84
C THR A 175 11.42 -3.43 16.21
N TYR A 176 11.87 -3.46 14.97
CA TYR A 176 12.06 -4.68 14.19
C TYR A 176 13.39 -4.65 13.45
N SER A 177 14.15 -5.73 13.53
CA SER A 177 15.49 -5.84 12.93
C SER A 177 15.71 -7.16 12.18
N GLY A 178 14.64 -7.87 11.85
CA GLY A 178 14.69 -9.11 11.06
C GLY A 178 13.93 -10.27 11.67
N GLY A 179 13.66 -11.29 10.85
CA GLY A 179 12.80 -12.43 11.12
C GLY A 179 11.52 -12.39 10.27
N ASP A 180 10.59 -13.30 10.50
CA ASP A 180 9.30 -13.30 9.84
C ASP A 180 8.33 -12.42 10.63
N LEU A 181 7.73 -11.43 9.97
CA LEU A 181 6.73 -10.52 10.54
C LEU A 181 5.69 -10.20 9.48
N ASP A 182 4.42 -10.48 9.77
CA ASP A 182 3.27 -10.08 8.98
C ASP A 182 2.18 -9.58 9.94
N ASP A 183 2.41 -8.40 10.50
CA ASP A 183 1.57 -7.80 11.53
C ASP A 183 1.05 -6.44 11.08
N CYS A 184 -0.09 -6.03 11.62
CA CYS A 184 -0.67 -4.72 11.40
C CYS A 184 -0.60 -3.89 12.68
N PHE A 185 0.05 -2.74 12.57
CA PHE A 185 0.19 -1.75 13.66
C PHE A 185 -0.44 -0.42 13.25
N TYR A 186 -0.86 0.36 14.23
CA TYR A 186 -1.39 1.70 13.98
C TYR A 186 -1.14 2.67 15.13
N GLY A 187 -1.47 3.96 14.90
CA GLY A 187 -1.35 5.02 15.88
C GLY A 187 0.05 5.66 15.95
N ALA A 188 0.97 5.32 15.04
CA ALA A 188 2.25 6.02 14.95
C ALA A 188 2.08 7.42 14.35
N LYS A 189 2.95 8.33 14.77
CA LYS A 189 3.14 9.65 14.17
C LYS A 189 4.42 9.71 13.35
N THR A 190 5.38 8.86 13.70
CA THR A 190 6.68 8.78 13.04
C THR A 190 7.12 7.35 12.94
N ALA A 191 7.80 7.03 11.84
CA ALA A 191 8.51 5.78 11.69
C ALA A 191 9.89 6.05 11.09
N LYS A 192 10.87 5.20 11.44
CA LYS A 192 12.24 5.28 10.94
C LYS A 192 12.70 3.93 10.44
N LEU A 193 13.38 3.94 9.31
CA LEU A 193 14.11 2.80 8.78
C LEU A 193 15.58 3.16 8.69
N GLU A 194 16.41 2.47 9.43
CA GLU A 194 17.87 2.62 9.44
C GLU A 194 18.51 1.39 8.82
N THR A 195 19.44 1.58 7.90
CA THR A 195 20.20 0.53 7.22
C THR A 195 21.70 0.87 7.26
N GLU A 196 22.54 -0.02 6.72
CA GLU A 196 23.97 0.30 6.56
C GLU A 196 24.24 1.40 5.53
N SER A 197 23.28 1.69 4.62
CA SER A 197 23.49 2.59 3.49
C SER A 197 22.66 3.87 3.56
N TYR A 198 21.56 3.88 4.31
CA TYR A 198 20.66 5.04 4.39
C TYR A 198 19.80 5.00 5.65
N GLN A 199 19.20 6.14 5.95
CA GLN A 199 18.14 6.30 6.94
C GLN A 199 16.95 7.01 6.30
N LEU A 200 15.74 6.52 6.56
CA LEU A 200 14.49 7.16 6.16
C LEU A 200 13.66 7.54 7.38
N GLU A 201 13.02 8.70 7.30
CA GLU A 201 11.85 9.06 8.10
C GLU A 201 10.60 8.87 7.24
N LEU A 202 9.58 8.19 7.80
CA LEU A 202 8.35 7.79 7.11
C LEU A 202 7.13 8.41 7.80
#